data_37e828386713937bf4a922265fe5b5f1
#
_entry.id   37e828386713937bf4a922265fe5b5f1
#
_cell.length_a   1.000
_cell.length_b   1.000
_cell.length_c   1.000
_cell.angle_alpha   90.00
_cell.angle_beta   90.00
_cell.angle_gamma   90.00
#
_symmetry.space_group_name_H-M   'P 1'
#
loop_
_entity.id
_entity.type
_entity.pdbx_description
1 polymer ?
#
loop_
_entity_poly.entity_id
_entity_poly.type
_entity_poly.pdbx_seq_one_letter_code
_entity_poly.pdbx_strand_id
1 'polypeptide(L)'
;LLSRLAGAEAAAGASRASIDSLRNIRDSDVRGQAIQDMFAGRGRGGRGGAAMADFDSLIELITTTIKPDSWEDVGGAGTIQEFRSGVLVDTDGLLQRIDFSRASGLADIRSSAVADLAAPADSVGSLRASSQLRKVSLSRLEREVQLRAAQGLPPDAAMLRLAGIYRIKYLLVYPESGEVVIAGPAGDWRTNAEGRAVNMQTGAPLLHLDDLVVVLRHATTSKVKLGCSIDPRKDNLSRTREYTARFANKSITPAQRPAWLEGLRASVGRQDVRIFGIPPNTRTARVLVEADYRMKLIGMGLEEPVPGVESYLDSIDPAEGIPNMSLLRWWFTLNYDVIRATPDRNAFALEGPGVQVMSENQLLTQQGKRLPTGKSDEITARFANSFTQQFELLAAKYPIYAELRNIFDLALVAALIEQEDLLSRTGWSASHLLEPQRYQLAVDHPPTEVESVINHRIIGGRQVVAGVSGGVSVDTSALVRR
;
A
#
# COMPACT_ATOMS: atom_id res chain seq x y z
N LEU A 1 -36.51 21.47 -14.19
CA LEU A 1 -37.57 20.48 -14.21
C LEU A 1 -37.13 19.21 -13.50
N LEU A 2 -35.99 18.64 -13.84
CA LEU A 2 -35.46 17.43 -13.21
C LEU A 2 -35.13 17.62 -11.69
N SER A 3 -34.70 18.80 -11.29
CA SER A 3 -34.45 19.10 -9.85
C SER A 3 -35.74 19.11 -9.02
N ARG A 4 -36.83 19.65 -9.58
CA ARG A 4 -38.17 19.64 -8.96
C ARG A 4 -38.76 18.24 -8.93
N LEU A 5 -38.55 17.45 -10.00
CA LEU A 5 -38.97 16.05 -10.05
C LEU A 5 -38.26 15.21 -8.98
N ALA A 6 -36.95 15.31 -8.90
CA ALA A 6 -36.16 14.61 -7.88
C ALA A 6 -36.61 14.94 -6.45
N GLY A 7 -36.91 16.20 -6.16
CA GLY A 7 -37.46 16.64 -4.86
C GLY A 7 -38.84 16.06 -4.56
N ALA A 8 -39.73 16.02 -5.56
CA ALA A 8 -41.09 15.45 -5.41
C ALA A 8 -41.03 13.93 -5.22
N GLU A 9 -40.19 13.23 -5.93
CA GLU A 9 -39.95 11.78 -5.79
C GLU A 9 -39.37 11.41 -4.44
N ALA A 10 -38.40 12.21 -3.93
CA ALA A 10 -37.86 12.05 -2.59
C ALA A 10 -38.93 12.27 -1.50
N ALA A 11 -39.77 13.30 -1.66
CA ALA A 11 -40.84 13.59 -0.70
C ALA A 11 -41.91 12.49 -0.72
N ALA A 12 -42.08 11.79 -1.83
CA ALA A 12 -42.99 10.64 -1.98
C ALA A 12 -42.38 9.30 -1.52
N GLY A 13 -41.14 9.30 -1.01
CA GLY A 13 -40.45 8.09 -0.57
C GLY A 13 -39.87 7.23 -1.70
N ALA A 14 -39.93 7.70 -2.96
CA ALA A 14 -39.41 7.01 -4.14
C ALA A 14 -37.90 7.26 -4.35
N SER A 15 -37.08 6.80 -3.44
CA SER A 15 -35.64 7.09 -3.39
C SER A 15 -34.87 6.74 -4.67
N ARG A 16 -35.19 5.61 -5.32
CA ARG A 16 -34.55 5.22 -6.60
C ARG A 16 -34.88 6.17 -7.76
N ALA A 17 -36.15 6.53 -7.92
CA ALA A 17 -36.54 7.45 -8.96
C ALA A 17 -35.92 8.84 -8.78
N SER A 18 -35.86 9.34 -7.53
CA SER A 18 -35.24 10.59 -7.17
C SER A 18 -33.73 10.62 -7.52
N ILE A 19 -32.99 9.53 -7.27
CA ILE A 19 -31.58 9.38 -7.61
C ILE A 19 -31.38 9.38 -9.14
N ASP A 20 -32.22 8.68 -9.88
CA ASP A 20 -32.14 8.65 -11.34
C ASP A 20 -32.46 10.02 -11.96
N SER A 21 -33.39 10.76 -11.38
CA SER A 21 -33.69 12.14 -11.77
C SER A 21 -32.52 13.08 -11.50
N LEU A 22 -31.80 12.93 -10.37
CA LEU A 22 -30.59 13.70 -10.07
C LEU A 22 -29.43 13.38 -11.01
N ARG A 23 -29.25 12.11 -11.38
CA ARG A 23 -28.18 11.69 -12.33
C ARG A 23 -28.34 12.33 -13.72
N ASN A 24 -29.56 12.61 -14.12
CA ASN A 24 -29.87 13.21 -15.43
C ASN A 24 -29.69 14.73 -15.46
N ILE A 25 -29.40 15.40 -14.35
CA ILE A 25 -29.04 16.82 -14.30
C ILE A 25 -27.59 16.98 -14.74
N ARG A 26 -27.35 17.58 -15.91
CA ARG A 26 -26.03 17.77 -16.50
C ARG A 26 -25.19 18.85 -15.82
N ASP A 27 -25.85 19.87 -15.27
CA ASP A 27 -25.22 21.00 -14.59
C ASP A 27 -24.91 20.62 -13.15
N SER A 28 -23.61 20.70 -12.76
CA SER A 28 -23.11 20.31 -11.44
C SER A 28 -23.65 21.17 -10.30
N ASP A 29 -23.84 22.48 -10.56
CA ASP A 29 -24.30 23.42 -9.54
C ASP A 29 -25.79 23.26 -9.31
N VAL A 30 -26.57 23.07 -10.38
CA VAL A 30 -28.02 22.78 -10.32
C VAL A 30 -28.25 21.41 -9.64
N ARG A 31 -27.39 20.44 -9.87
CA ARG A 31 -27.47 19.12 -9.21
C ARG A 31 -27.14 19.22 -7.72
N GLY A 32 -26.08 19.95 -7.36
CA GLY A 32 -25.70 20.23 -5.98
C GLY A 32 -26.82 20.93 -5.20
N GLN A 33 -27.44 21.96 -5.81
CA GLN A 33 -28.58 22.64 -5.21
C GLN A 33 -29.80 21.72 -5.04
N ALA A 34 -30.10 20.90 -6.03
CA ALA A 34 -31.22 19.93 -5.95
C ALA A 34 -31.03 18.88 -4.85
N ILE A 35 -29.78 18.46 -4.62
CA ILE A 35 -29.41 17.57 -3.51
C ILE A 35 -29.62 18.29 -2.18
N GLN A 36 -29.16 19.54 -2.03
CA GLN A 36 -29.35 20.32 -0.81
C GLN A 36 -30.82 20.56 -0.50
N ASP A 37 -31.64 20.91 -1.52
CA ASP A 37 -33.08 21.14 -1.37
C ASP A 37 -33.82 19.86 -0.95
N MET A 38 -33.39 18.70 -1.43
CA MET A 38 -33.96 17.39 -1.10
C MET A 38 -33.74 17.05 0.40
N PHE A 39 -32.59 17.40 0.95
CA PHE A 39 -32.28 17.17 2.36
C PHE A 39 -32.87 18.25 3.28
N ALA A 40 -32.96 19.51 2.83
CA ALA A 40 -33.59 20.60 3.60
C ALA A 40 -35.10 20.41 3.83
N GLY A 41 -35.79 19.68 2.94
CA GLY A 41 -37.23 19.40 3.04
C GLY A 41 -37.61 18.40 4.13
N ARG A 42 -36.72 17.60 4.67
CA ARG A 42 -37.00 16.59 5.72
C ARG A 42 -36.97 17.12 7.16
N GLY A 43 -36.62 18.38 7.40
CA GLY A 43 -36.40 18.97 8.72
C GLY A 43 -37.59 19.77 9.31
N ARG A 44 -38.85 19.52 8.99
CA ARG A 44 -39.99 20.19 9.60
C ARG A 44 -40.77 19.29 10.57
N GLY A 45 -40.25 19.15 11.79
CA GLY A 45 -41.00 18.52 12.89
C GLY A 45 -40.13 18.30 14.13
N GLY A 46 -39.82 19.37 14.89
CA GLY A 46 -39.19 19.23 16.20
C GLY A 46 -38.47 20.51 16.68
N ARG A 47 -39.05 21.19 17.66
CA ARG A 47 -38.46 22.35 18.34
C ARG A 47 -37.23 21.96 19.17
N GLY A 48 -36.11 22.63 18.93
CA GLY A 48 -35.06 22.88 19.94
C GLY A 48 -33.78 22.05 19.78
N GLY A 49 -32.67 22.70 19.44
CA GLY A 49 -31.31 22.17 19.44
C GLY A 49 -30.64 22.32 18.06
N ALA A 50 -29.42 22.82 18.03
CA ALA A 50 -28.62 22.98 16.84
C ALA A 50 -28.71 21.67 16.00
N ALA A 51 -29.27 21.78 14.79
CA ALA A 51 -29.37 20.64 13.86
C ALA A 51 -27.96 20.24 13.44
N MET A 52 -27.40 19.23 14.08
CA MET A 52 -26.36 18.40 13.45
C MET A 52 -27.05 17.74 12.26
N ALA A 53 -26.57 18.00 11.06
CA ALA A 53 -27.03 17.28 9.88
C ALA A 53 -26.80 15.79 10.17
N ASP A 54 -27.87 15.00 10.09
CA ASP A 54 -27.80 13.55 10.22
C ASP A 54 -27.21 13.00 8.92
N PHE A 55 -25.93 12.66 8.96
CA PHE A 55 -25.22 12.11 7.82
C PHE A 55 -25.36 10.60 7.71
N ASP A 56 -25.94 9.91 8.68
CA ASP A 56 -26.11 8.46 8.71
C ASP A 56 -26.86 7.96 7.47
N SER A 57 -27.97 8.63 7.13
CA SER A 57 -28.75 8.29 5.94
C SER A 57 -28.00 8.54 4.62
N LEU A 58 -27.09 9.51 4.59
CA LEU A 58 -26.24 9.79 3.43
C LEU A 58 -25.13 8.75 3.32
N ILE A 59 -24.54 8.38 4.42
CA ILE A 59 -23.51 7.33 4.52
C ILE A 59 -24.10 6.00 4.05
N GLU A 60 -25.28 5.62 4.57
CA GLU A 60 -25.98 4.40 4.16
C GLU A 60 -26.30 4.39 2.66
N LEU A 61 -26.75 5.52 2.13
CA LEU A 61 -27.03 5.66 0.69
C LEU A 61 -25.76 5.49 -0.15
N ILE A 62 -24.65 6.10 0.25
CA ILE A 62 -23.37 6.03 -0.45
C ILE A 62 -22.82 4.60 -0.39
N THR A 63 -22.78 3.99 0.79
CA THR A 63 -22.24 2.63 0.97
C THR A 63 -23.04 1.57 0.24
N THR A 64 -24.34 1.78 0.07
CA THR A 64 -25.19 0.82 -0.67
C THR A 64 -25.22 1.03 -2.18
N THR A 65 -24.90 2.24 -2.67
CA THR A 65 -25.03 2.58 -4.10
C THR A 65 -23.70 2.73 -4.84
N ILE A 66 -22.61 3.10 -4.15
CA ILE A 66 -21.31 3.34 -4.76
C ILE A 66 -20.35 2.23 -4.36
N LYS A 67 -20.03 1.33 -5.28
CA LYS A 67 -19.13 0.19 -5.04
C LYS A 67 -19.43 -0.51 -3.70
N PRO A 68 -20.61 -1.12 -3.50
CA PRO A 68 -21.05 -1.63 -2.20
C PRO A 68 -20.05 -2.58 -1.50
N ASP A 69 -19.21 -3.25 -2.29
CA ASP A 69 -18.23 -4.23 -1.81
C ASP A 69 -16.87 -3.61 -1.47
N SER A 70 -16.71 -2.28 -1.57
CA SER A 70 -15.42 -1.59 -1.36
C SER A 70 -15.27 -0.92 0.01
N TRP A 71 -16.31 -0.88 0.83
CA TRP A 71 -16.33 -0.15 2.09
C TRP A 71 -15.73 -0.94 3.26
N GLU A 72 -15.15 -0.23 4.22
CA GLU A 72 -14.53 -0.80 5.43
C GLU A 72 -15.53 -1.64 6.24
N ASP A 73 -16.77 -1.20 6.37
CA ASP A 73 -17.84 -1.91 7.09
C ASP A 73 -18.16 -3.29 6.53
N VAL A 74 -17.81 -3.53 5.26
CA VAL A 74 -17.97 -4.83 4.59
C VAL A 74 -16.62 -5.47 4.24
N GLY A 75 -15.52 -4.98 4.86
CA GLY A 75 -14.16 -5.53 4.68
C GLY A 75 -13.44 -5.05 3.42
N GLY A 76 -13.92 -3.98 2.79
CA GLY A 76 -13.24 -3.29 1.69
C GLY A 76 -12.22 -2.26 2.20
N ALA A 77 -11.51 -1.62 1.27
CA ALA A 77 -10.52 -0.59 1.56
C ALA A 77 -11.10 0.82 1.61
N GLY A 78 -12.36 0.99 1.23
CA GLY A 78 -13.04 2.28 1.18
C GLY A 78 -13.46 2.75 2.57
N THR A 79 -13.23 4.01 2.86
CA THR A 79 -13.68 4.66 4.10
C THR A 79 -14.69 5.75 3.82
N ILE A 80 -15.63 5.93 4.75
CA ILE A 80 -16.58 7.02 4.72
C ILE A 80 -16.65 7.63 6.11
N GLN A 81 -16.45 8.94 6.22
CA GLN A 81 -16.44 9.64 7.51
C GLN A 81 -17.21 10.93 7.44
N GLU A 82 -17.95 11.23 8.50
CA GLU A 82 -18.59 12.51 8.70
C GLU A 82 -17.58 13.61 8.97
N PHE A 83 -17.84 14.80 8.44
CA PHE A 83 -17.14 15.97 8.89
C PHE A 83 -18.05 17.23 8.83
N ARG A 84 -17.63 18.32 9.47
CA ARG A 84 -18.49 19.49 9.79
C ARG A 84 -19.33 20.05 8.64
N SER A 85 -19.00 19.77 7.39
CA SER A 85 -19.70 20.30 6.21
C SER A 85 -20.03 19.24 5.16
N GLY A 86 -19.97 17.93 5.50
CA GLY A 86 -20.24 16.87 4.55
C GLY A 86 -19.74 15.50 4.98
N VAL A 87 -19.64 14.62 4.01
CA VAL A 87 -19.12 13.27 4.19
C VAL A 87 -17.89 13.10 3.31
N LEU A 88 -16.80 12.67 3.88
CA LEU A 88 -15.60 12.26 3.14
C LEU A 88 -15.82 10.85 2.63
N VAL A 89 -15.71 10.65 1.32
CA VAL A 89 -15.97 9.37 0.66
C VAL A 89 -14.71 8.91 -0.05
N ASP A 90 -14.16 7.79 0.39
CA ASP A 90 -13.01 7.13 -0.23
C ASP A 90 -13.34 5.68 -0.56
N THR A 91 -13.79 5.44 -1.78
CA THR A 91 -14.19 4.10 -2.26
C THR A 91 -13.02 3.14 -2.46
N ASP A 92 -11.80 3.64 -2.46
CA ASP A 92 -10.60 2.86 -2.76
C ASP A 92 -9.60 2.82 -1.57
N GLY A 93 -9.93 3.47 -0.43
CA GLY A 93 -9.11 3.50 0.79
C GLY A 93 -7.81 4.28 0.64
N LEU A 94 -7.77 5.28 -0.25
CA LEU A 94 -6.54 5.92 -0.71
C LEU A 94 -6.55 7.44 -0.58
N LEU A 95 -7.63 8.04 -0.03
CA LEU A 95 -7.70 9.47 0.21
C LEU A 95 -6.72 9.87 1.32
N GLN A 96 -5.58 10.39 0.88
CA GLN A 96 -4.65 11.06 1.77
C GLN A 96 -4.90 12.57 1.69
N ARG A 97 -5.33 13.10 2.82
CA ARG A 97 -5.57 14.53 2.95
C ARG A 97 -4.25 15.29 2.91
N ILE A 98 -4.07 16.18 1.93
CA ILE A 98 -2.99 17.15 1.97
C ILE A 98 -3.39 18.25 2.98
N ASP A 99 -2.72 18.28 4.13
CA ASP A 99 -2.97 19.28 5.17
C ASP A 99 -2.02 20.47 4.98
N PHE A 100 -2.59 21.61 4.59
CA PHE A 100 -1.85 22.86 4.43
C PHE A 100 -1.75 23.68 5.74
N SER A 101 -2.52 23.34 6.77
CA SER A 101 -2.67 24.16 7.99
C SER A 101 -1.45 24.12 8.92
N ARG A 102 -0.60 23.09 8.78
CA ARG A 102 0.60 22.90 9.61
C ARG A 102 1.92 23.01 8.82
N ALA A 103 1.89 23.67 7.68
CA ALA A 103 3.01 23.74 6.74
C ALA A 103 4.13 24.74 7.13
N SER A 104 3.98 25.53 8.20
CA SER A 104 4.99 26.54 8.59
C SER A 104 6.40 25.95 8.78
N GLY A 105 6.50 24.81 9.44
CA GLY A 105 7.78 24.13 9.63
C GLY A 105 8.40 23.55 8.34
N LEU A 106 7.60 23.24 7.32
CA LEU A 106 8.10 22.73 6.02
C LEU A 106 8.80 23.81 5.20
N ALA A 107 8.31 25.04 5.23
CA ALA A 107 8.97 26.18 4.58
C ALA A 107 10.35 26.45 5.19
N ASP A 108 10.48 26.35 6.51
CA ASP A 108 11.76 26.50 7.22
C ASP A 108 12.75 25.37 6.87
N ILE A 109 12.26 24.11 6.81
CA ILE A 109 13.07 22.96 6.38
C ILE A 109 13.55 23.14 4.94
N ARG A 110 12.67 23.62 4.04
CA ARG A 110 13.03 23.92 2.65
C ARG A 110 14.08 25.03 2.58
N SER A 111 13.91 26.13 3.32
CA SER A 111 14.85 27.24 3.33
C SER A 111 16.22 26.85 3.86
N SER A 112 16.28 26.04 4.94
CA SER A 112 17.54 25.52 5.47
C SER A 112 18.26 24.59 4.49
N ALA A 113 17.53 23.88 3.63
CA ALA A 113 18.11 23.00 2.64
C ALA A 113 18.80 23.76 1.52
N VAL A 114 18.34 24.97 1.15
CA VAL A 114 19.03 25.83 0.17
C VAL A 114 20.43 26.20 0.63
N ALA A 115 20.58 26.58 1.90
CA ALA A 115 21.89 26.92 2.47
C ALA A 115 22.88 25.76 2.38
N ASP A 116 22.43 24.53 2.67
CA ASP A 116 23.28 23.34 2.59
C ASP A 116 23.64 22.96 1.15
N LEU A 117 22.71 23.16 0.20
CA LEU A 117 22.97 22.89 -1.22
C LEU A 117 23.90 23.91 -1.88
N ALA A 118 23.95 25.13 -1.35
CA ALA A 118 24.84 26.22 -1.81
C ALA A 118 26.22 26.16 -1.17
N ALA A 119 26.41 25.33 -0.12
CA ALA A 119 27.70 25.20 0.58
C ALA A 119 28.77 24.60 -0.35
N PRO A 120 30.05 25.07 -0.26
CA PRO A 120 31.17 24.50 -1.01
C PRO A 120 31.30 22.99 -0.72
N ALA A 121 31.73 22.21 -1.72
CA ALA A 121 31.90 20.77 -1.60
C ALA A 121 32.83 20.37 -0.43
N ASP A 122 33.81 21.18 -0.12
CA ASP A 122 34.75 20.96 0.98
C ASP A 122 34.15 21.16 2.38
N SER A 123 33.00 21.81 2.48
CA SER A 123 32.22 21.99 3.72
C SER A 123 31.19 20.89 3.96
N VAL A 124 30.95 20.04 2.96
CA VAL A 124 30.03 18.90 3.09
C VAL A 124 30.73 17.85 3.94
N GLY A 125 30.28 17.67 5.17
CA GLY A 125 30.76 16.61 6.06
C GLY A 125 30.70 15.24 5.38
N SER A 126 31.47 14.28 5.90
CA SER A 126 31.53 12.92 5.36
C SER A 126 30.11 12.39 5.04
N LEU A 127 29.90 11.92 3.80
CA LEU A 127 28.63 11.29 3.38
C LEU A 127 28.23 10.09 4.27
N ARG A 128 29.17 9.58 5.06
CA ARG A 128 28.95 8.49 6.02
C ARG A 128 28.62 8.98 7.43
N ALA A 129 28.76 10.29 7.71
CA ALA A 129 28.39 10.82 9.02
C ALA A 129 26.89 10.65 9.28
N SER A 130 26.51 10.43 10.54
CA SER A 130 25.10 10.39 10.92
C SER A 130 24.43 11.75 10.69
N SER A 131 23.20 11.73 10.17
CA SER A 131 22.41 12.93 9.91
C SER A 131 20.93 12.62 10.15
N GLN A 132 20.27 13.49 10.92
CA GLN A 132 18.82 13.39 11.09
C GLN A 132 18.04 13.83 9.84
N LEU A 133 18.69 14.62 8.99
CA LEU A 133 18.08 15.14 7.77
C LEU A 133 19.13 15.27 6.65
N ARG A 134 19.55 14.12 6.11
CA ARG A 134 20.37 14.06 4.89
C ARG A 134 19.50 14.48 3.71
N LYS A 135 20.05 15.35 2.86
CA LYS A 135 19.39 15.86 1.66
C LYS A 135 20.13 15.33 0.44
N VAL A 136 19.39 14.78 -0.53
CA VAL A 136 19.93 14.26 -1.79
C VAL A 136 19.16 14.87 -2.93
N SER A 137 19.82 15.72 -3.72
CA SER A 137 19.26 16.27 -4.96
C SER A 137 19.27 15.17 -6.03
N LEU A 138 18.11 14.79 -6.50
CA LEU A 138 17.94 13.76 -7.54
C LEU A 138 18.46 14.25 -8.88
N SER A 139 18.28 15.53 -9.20
CA SER A 139 18.76 16.13 -10.44
C SER A 139 20.30 16.23 -10.47
N ARG A 140 20.95 16.55 -9.35
CA ARG A 140 22.41 16.50 -9.25
C ARG A 140 22.94 15.07 -9.25
N LEU A 141 22.28 14.16 -8.55
CA LEU A 141 22.63 12.74 -8.54
C LEU A 141 22.62 12.17 -9.96
N GLU A 142 21.55 12.41 -10.74
CA GLU A 142 21.49 11.99 -12.13
C GLU A 142 22.65 12.53 -12.95
N ARG A 143 22.94 13.84 -12.82
CA ARG A 143 24.06 14.49 -13.55
C ARG A 143 25.40 13.82 -13.22
N GLU A 144 25.64 13.51 -11.94
CA GLU A 144 26.88 12.85 -11.52
C GLU A 144 26.95 11.41 -12.02
N VAL A 145 25.85 10.66 -11.98
CA VAL A 145 25.75 9.33 -12.57
C VAL A 145 26.05 9.37 -14.08
N GLN A 146 25.52 10.38 -14.77
CA GLN A 146 25.76 10.60 -16.21
C GLN A 146 27.24 10.94 -16.50
N LEU A 147 27.87 11.78 -15.69
CA LEU A 147 29.29 12.13 -15.84
C LEU A 147 30.17 10.90 -15.65
N ARG A 148 29.90 10.08 -14.65
CA ARG A 148 30.63 8.83 -14.42
C ARG A 148 30.42 7.84 -15.56
N ALA A 149 29.21 7.69 -16.06
CA ALA A 149 28.91 6.85 -17.21
C ALA A 149 29.68 7.29 -18.47
N ALA A 150 29.79 8.61 -18.71
CA ALA A 150 30.60 9.15 -19.80
C ALA A 150 32.11 8.87 -19.67
N GLN A 151 32.58 8.63 -18.44
CA GLN A 151 33.96 8.21 -18.14
C GLN A 151 34.13 6.67 -18.15
N GLY A 152 33.08 5.91 -18.44
CA GLY A 152 33.08 4.45 -18.37
C GLY A 152 33.09 3.90 -16.94
N LEU A 153 32.74 4.73 -15.95
CA LEU A 153 32.69 4.35 -14.54
C LEU A 153 31.26 4.08 -14.07
N PRO A 154 31.02 3.05 -13.25
CA PRO A 154 29.71 2.82 -12.64
C PRO A 154 29.41 3.87 -11.56
N PRO A 155 28.13 4.04 -11.18
CA PRO A 155 27.80 4.80 -9.97
C PRO A 155 28.52 4.27 -8.75
N ASP A 156 28.99 5.15 -7.87
CA ASP A 156 29.66 4.73 -6.66
C ASP A 156 28.68 4.25 -5.57
N ALA A 157 29.22 3.73 -4.47
CA ALA A 157 28.43 3.17 -3.40
C ALA A 157 27.51 4.21 -2.71
N ALA A 158 27.91 5.48 -2.64
CA ALA A 158 27.07 6.52 -2.06
C ALA A 158 25.89 6.87 -2.97
N MET A 159 26.12 6.94 -4.28
CA MET A 159 25.05 7.14 -5.27
C MET A 159 24.07 5.98 -5.26
N LEU A 160 24.57 4.73 -5.32
CA LEU A 160 23.74 3.53 -5.29
C LEU A 160 22.90 3.41 -4.01
N ARG A 161 23.36 4.01 -2.89
CA ARG A 161 22.70 3.95 -1.57
C ARG A 161 22.04 5.27 -1.17
N LEU A 162 21.81 6.19 -2.12
CA LEU A 162 21.20 7.49 -1.89
C LEU A 162 21.79 8.20 -0.65
N ALA A 163 23.14 8.26 -0.60
CA ALA A 163 23.94 8.86 0.47
C ALA A 163 23.60 8.33 1.88
N GLY A 164 23.20 7.06 2.00
CA GLY A 164 22.94 6.40 3.28
C GLY A 164 21.59 6.71 3.90
N ILE A 165 20.64 7.30 3.16
CA ILE A 165 19.26 7.52 3.62
C ILE A 165 18.58 6.15 3.79
N TYR A 166 17.89 5.96 4.92
CA TYR A 166 17.14 4.72 5.21
C TYR A 166 15.63 4.93 5.39
N ARG A 167 15.13 6.16 5.26
CA ARG A 167 13.73 6.53 5.23
C ARG A 167 13.55 7.88 4.53
N ILE A 168 12.52 8.08 3.72
CA ILE A 168 12.17 9.41 3.21
C ILE A 168 11.17 10.07 4.16
N LYS A 169 11.45 11.31 4.55
CA LYS A 169 10.53 12.15 5.31
C LYS A 169 10.02 13.34 4.52
N TYR A 170 10.83 13.85 3.60
CA TYR A 170 10.49 15.05 2.84
C TYR A 170 10.87 14.92 1.38
N LEU A 171 10.05 15.52 0.53
CA LEU A 171 10.35 15.86 -0.86
C LEU A 171 10.34 17.38 -0.98
N LEU A 172 11.46 17.96 -1.39
CA LEU A 172 11.65 19.42 -1.51
C LEU A 172 11.92 19.77 -2.96
N VAL A 173 11.32 20.85 -3.45
CA VAL A 173 11.36 21.26 -4.84
C VAL A 173 11.90 22.70 -4.94
N TYR A 174 12.84 22.91 -5.83
CA TYR A 174 13.50 24.19 -6.08
C TYR A 174 13.43 24.51 -7.57
N PRO A 175 12.32 25.09 -8.06
CA PRO A 175 12.17 25.46 -9.47
C PRO A 175 13.26 26.43 -9.93
N GLU A 176 13.68 27.33 -9.04
CA GLU A 176 14.69 28.36 -9.30
C GLU A 176 16.10 27.80 -9.59
N SER A 177 16.44 26.65 -9.03
CA SER A 177 17.74 25.97 -9.24
C SER A 177 17.61 24.67 -10.02
N GLY A 178 16.40 24.26 -10.40
CA GLY A 178 16.15 23.04 -11.15
C GLY A 178 16.32 21.78 -10.33
N GLU A 179 16.04 21.81 -9.02
CA GLU A 179 16.33 20.70 -8.13
C GLU A 179 15.09 20.07 -7.52
N VAL A 180 15.10 18.72 -7.49
CA VAL A 180 14.18 17.88 -6.73
C VAL A 180 15.01 17.13 -5.68
N VAL A 181 14.67 17.31 -4.41
CA VAL A 181 15.49 16.82 -3.28
C VAL A 181 14.67 15.90 -2.39
N ILE A 182 15.14 14.69 -2.17
CA ILE A 182 14.63 13.82 -1.10
C ILE A 182 15.43 14.06 0.17
N ALA A 183 14.75 14.00 1.32
CA ALA A 183 15.42 14.21 2.60
C ALA A 183 14.90 13.26 3.68
N GLY A 184 15.82 12.83 4.54
CA GLY A 184 15.51 11.94 5.65
C GLY A 184 16.74 11.55 6.47
N PRO A 185 16.53 10.70 7.49
CA PRO A 185 17.62 10.23 8.33
C PRO A 185 18.59 9.34 7.55
N ALA A 186 19.87 9.49 7.82
CA ALA A 186 20.95 8.78 7.15
C ALA A 186 22.13 8.55 8.10
N GLY A 187 23.04 7.67 7.70
CA GLY A 187 24.28 7.43 8.45
C GLY A 187 25.22 6.48 7.71
N ASP A 188 26.25 6.04 8.38
CA ASP A 188 27.17 5.06 7.85
C ASP A 188 26.50 3.70 7.64
N TRP A 189 26.99 2.93 6.67
CA TRP A 189 26.39 1.66 6.27
C TRP A 189 27.41 0.56 6.04
N ARG A 190 26.93 -0.66 6.16
CA ARG A 190 27.65 -1.89 5.81
C ARG A 190 26.73 -2.86 5.09
N THR A 191 27.30 -3.85 4.44
CA THR A 191 26.56 -5.01 3.98
C THR A 191 26.44 -6.02 5.12
N ASN A 192 25.24 -6.46 5.46
CA ASN A 192 25.00 -7.49 6.49
C ASN A 192 25.21 -8.90 5.91
N ALA A 193 25.03 -9.93 6.73
CA ALA A 193 25.20 -11.33 6.33
C ALA A 193 24.22 -11.79 5.24
N GLU A 194 23.07 -11.10 5.12
CA GLU A 194 22.05 -11.37 4.08
C GLU A 194 22.34 -10.61 2.77
N GLY A 195 23.47 -9.89 2.67
CA GLY A 195 23.79 -9.08 1.50
C GLY A 195 23.07 -7.73 1.42
N ARG A 196 22.33 -7.32 2.45
CA ARG A 196 21.60 -6.06 2.51
C ARG A 196 22.49 -4.92 2.96
N ALA A 197 22.41 -3.77 2.28
CA ALA A 197 23.04 -2.55 2.77
C ALA A 197 22.19 -1.97 3.91
N VAL A 198 22.75 -1.92 5.10
CA VAL A 198 22.05 -1.49 6.32
C VAL A 198 22.84 -0.41 7.05
N ASN A 199 22.12 0.51 7.67
CA ASN A 199 22.71 1.52 8.55
C ASN A 199 23.41 0.85 9.73
N MET A 200 24.63 1.28 10.06
CA MET A 200 25.46 0.64 11.09
C MET A 200 24.91 0.83 12.51
N GLN A 201 24.17 1.91 12.76
CA GLN A 201 23.65 2.23 14.09
C GLN A 201 22.28 1.61 14.33
N THR A 202 21.38 1.69 13.32
CA THR A 202 19.98 1.28 13.46
C THR A 202 19.68 -0.10 12.89
N GLY A 203 20.56 -0.63 12.03
CA GLY A 203 20.29 -1.85 11.27
C GLY A 203 19.27 -1.67 10.14
N ALA A 204 18.70 -0.48 9.97
CA ALA A 204 17.70 -0.21 8.95
C ALA A 204 18.29 -0.31 7.54
N PRO A 205 17.62 -0.98 6.59
CA PRO A 205 18.03 -1.04 5.20
C PRO A 205 18.00 0.35 4.55
N LEU A 206 19.00 0.59 3.69
CA LEU A 206 19.11 1.86 2.96
C LEU A 206 18.18 1.88 1.74
N LEU A 207 17.87 3.10 1.28
CA LEU A 207 17.31 3.33 -0.03
C LEU A 207 18.28 2.92 -1.14
N HIS A 208 17.74 2.51 -2.29
CA HIS A 208 18.52 2.11 -3.44
C HIS A 208 18.18 2.95 -4.68
N LEU A 209 19.21 3.37 -5.43
CA LEU A 209 19.03 4.09 -6.69
C LEU A 209 18.24 3.27 -7.71
N ASP A 210 18.50 1.97 -7.83
CA ASP A 210 17.76 1.10 -8.76
C ASP A 210 16.27 1.04 -8.43
N ASP A 211 15.89 0.99 -7.14
CA ASP A 211 14.49 1.02 -6.73
C ASP A 211 13.83 2.37 -7.11
N LEU A 212 14.54 3.49 -6.89
CA LEU A 212 14.08 4.81 -7.35
C LEU A 212 13.85 4.83 -8.87
N VAL A 213 14.80 4.33 -9.64
CA VAL A 213 14.68 4.31 -11.11
C VAL A 213 13.51 3.44 -11.56
N VAL A 214 13.30 2.28 -10.94
CA VAL A 214 12.16 1.40 -11.24
C VAL A 214 10.84 2.12 -11.03
N VAL A 215 10.64 2.77 -9.88
CA VAL A 215 9.37 3.43 -9.57
C VAL A 215 9.18 4.74 -10.36
N LEU A 216 10.24 5.47 -10.65
CA LEU A 216 10.19 6.65 -11.53
C LEU A 216 9.75 6.27 -12.95
N ARG A 217 10.36 5.25 -13.55
CA ARG A 217 9.95 4.73 -14.86
C ARG A 217 8.50 4.27 -14.87
N HIS A 218 8.06 3.61 -13.79
CA HIS A 218 6.67 3.21 -13.66
C HIS A 218 5.74 4.42 -13.59
N ALA A 219 6.01 5.40 -12.74
CA ALA A 219 5.16 6.57 -12.55
C ALA A 219 4.98 7.38 -13.84
N THR A 220 6.07 7.55 -14.62
CA THR A 220 6.08 8.36 -15.86
C THR A 220 5.51 7.62 -17.07
N THR A 221 5.45 6.29 -17.06
CA THR A 221 5.05 5.49 -18.25
C THR A 221 3.75 4.73 -18.07
N SER A 222 3.30 4.49 -16.85
CA SER A 222 2.18 3.60 -16.56
C SER A 222 1.19 4.23 -15.59
N LYS A 223 -0.10 4.09 -15.90
CA LYS A 223 -1.21 4.40 -14.99
C LYS A 223 -1.72 3.13 -14.27
N VAL A 224 -1.03 2.01 -14.42
CA VAL A 224 -1.37 0.72 -13.82
C VAL A 224 -0.74 0.63 -12.44
N LYS A 225 -1.38 -0.08 -11.52
CA LYS A 225 -0.79 -0.41 -10.21
C LYS A 225 0.52 -1.18 -10.40
N LEU A 226 1.49 -0.94 -9.54
CA LEU A 226 2.69 -1.78 -9.45
C LEU A 226 2.54 -2.78 -8.29
N GLY A 227 3.17 -3.93 -8.42
CA GLY A 227 3.15 -4.90 -7.33
C GLY A 227 3.47 -6.32 -7.75
N CYS A 228 3.08 -7.25 -6.88
CA CYS A 228 3.12 -8.68 -7.17
C CYS A 228 1.84 -9.36 -6.68
N SER A 229 1.58 -10.54 -7.23
CA SER A 229 0.60 -11.47 -6.65
C SER A 229 1.23 -12.86 -6.57
N ILE A 230 0.90 -13.55 -5.49
CA ILE A 230 1.24 -14.96 -5.29
C ILE A 230 -0.07 -15.72 -5.21
N ASP A 231 -0.38 -16.46 -6.25
CA ASP A 231 -1.71 -17.04 -6.45
C ASP A 231 -1.64 -18.54 -6.65
N PRO A 232 -2.49 -19.33 -5.96
CA PRO A 232 -2.60 -20.76 -6.20
C PRO A 232 -3.14 -21.03 -7.61
N ARG A 233 -2.60 -22.05 -8.26
CA ARG A 233 -3.02 -22.48 -9.58
C ARG A 233 -4.44 -23.03 -9.56
N LYS A 234 -5.24 -22.73 -10.58
CA LYS A 234 -6.63 -23.18 -10.66
C LYS A 234 -6.77 -24.69 -10.54
N ASP A 235 -5.93 -25.44 -11.26
CA ASP A 235 -5.98 -26.90 -11.24
C ASP A 235 -5.60 -27.49 -9.89
N ASN A 236 -4.69 -26.82 -9.17
CA ASN A 236 -4.32 -27.20 -7.82
C ASN A 236 -5.49 -26.97 -6.84
N LEU A 237 -6.21 -25.86 -6.97
CA LEU A 237 -7.39 -25.58 -6.15
C LEU A 237 -8.51 -26.62 -6.38
N SER A 238 -8.72 -27.06 -7.61
CA SER A 238 -9.67 -28.12 -7.92
C SER A 238 -9.24 -29.44 -7.26
N ARG A 239 -7.97 -29.81 -7.39
CA ARG A 239 -7.41 -31.02 -6.73
C ARG A 239 -7.50 -30.95 -5.20
N THR A 240 -7.23 -29.78 -4.62
CA THR A 240 -7.36 -29.58 -3.17
C THR A 240 -8.78 -29.78 -2.71
N ARG A 241 -9.74 -29.26 -3.43
CA ARG A 241 -11.17 -29.46 -3.15
C ARG A 241 -11.58 -30.93 -3.24
N GLU A 242 -11.17 -31.62 -4.30
CA GLU A 242 -11.44 -33.05 -4.45
C GLU A 242 -10.78 -33.86 -3.32
N TYR A 243 -9.53 -33.51 -2.98
CA TYR A 243 -8.82 -34.15 -1.88
C TYR A 243 -9.56 -33.97 -0.55
N THR A 244 -9.93 -32.76 -0.20
CA THR A 244 -10.64 -32.47 1.06
C THR A 244 -12.04 -33.09 1.09
N ALA A 245 -12.76 -33.14 -0.03
CA ALA A 245 -14.06 -33.76 -0.14
C ALA A 245 -14.03 -35.29 0.18
N ARG A 246 -12.93 -35.97 -0.14
CA ARG A 246 -12.76 -37.43 0.21
C ARG A 246 -12.73 -37.68 1.72
N PHE A 247 -12.43 -36.62 2.51
CA PHE A 247 -12.30 -36.71 3.96
C PHE A 247 -13.38 -35.93 4.72
N ALA A 248 -14.33 -35.28 4.01
CA ALA A 248 -15.33 -34.38 4.60
C ALA A 248 -16.13 -35.02 5.76
N ASN A 249 -16.40 -36.36 5.68
CA ASN A 249 -17.17 -37.10 6.69
C ASN A 249 -16.34 -38.19 7.39
N LYS A 250 -15.00 -38.09 7.34
CA LYS A 250 -14.11 -39.07 7.92
C LYS A 250 -13.35 -38.49 9.10
N SER A 251 -13.27 -39.23 10.20
CA SER A 251 -12.38 -38.90 11.30
C SER A 251 -10.95 -39.32 10.94
N ILE A 252 -10.02 -38.36 10.99
CA ILE A 252 -8.61 -38.58 10.74
C ILE A 252 -7.93 -38.89 12.07
N THR A 253 -7.44 -40.10 12.23
CA THR A 253 -6.74 -40.53 13.45
C THR A 253 -5.38 -39.80 13.57
N PRO A 254 -4.81 -39.70 14.80
CA PRO A 254 -3.48 -39.11 14.97
C PRO A 254 -2.39 -39.77 14.11
N ALA A 255 -2.46 -41.09 13.89
CA ALA A 255 -1.50 -41.82 13.05
C ALA A 255 -1.65 -41.49 11.54
N GLN A 256 -2.86 -41.18 11.08
CA GLN A 256 -3.13 -40.82 9.66
C GLN A 256 -2.86 -39.36 9.35
N ARG A 257 -2.76 -38.50 10.36
CA ARG A 257 -2.67 -37.06 10.24
C ARG A 257 -1.46 -36.58 9.40
N PRO A 258 -0.22 -37.07 9.61
CA PRO A 258 0.91 -36.66 8.81
C PRO A 258 0.72 -36.94 7.32
N ALA A 259 0.23 -38.10 6.97
CA ALA A 259 -0.02 -38.49 5.58
C ALA A 259 -1.15 -37.65 4.96
N TRP A 260 -2.20 -37.35 5.74
CA TRP A 260 -3.29 -36.49 5.29
C TRP A 260 -2.82 -35.03 5.03
N LEU A 261 -2.02 -34.48 5.94
CA LEU A 261 -1.44 -33.13 5.77
C LEU A 261 -0.51 -33.06 4.56
N GLU A 262 0.34 -34.06 4.37
CA GLU A 262 1.22 -34.15 3.19
C GLU A 262 0.42 -34.26 1.89
N GLY A 263 -0.63 -35.06 1.86
CA GLY A 263 -1.53 -35.15 0.71
C GLY A 263 -2.27 -33.84 0.43
N LEU A 264 -2.64 -33.09 1.47
CA LEU A 264 -3.22 -31.78 1.34
C LEU A 264 -2.20 -30.78 0.77
N ARG A 265 -0.98 -30.72 1.33
CA ARG A 265 0.12 -29.90 0.84
C ARG A 265 0.43 -30.19 -0.64
N ALA A 266 0.52 -31.44 -1.00
CA ALA A 266 0.75 -31.89 -2.38
C ALA A 266 -0.41 -31.49 -3.31
N SER A 267 -1.66 -31.49 -2.82
CA SER A 267 -2.81 -31.08 -3.64
C SER A 267 -2.83 -29.58 -3.88
N VAL A 268 -2.46 -28.74 -2.91
CA VAL A 268 -2.33 -27.30 -3.06
C VAL A 268 -1.16 -26.95 -4.00
N GLY A 269 -0.05 -27.68 -3.90
CA GLY A 269 1.10 -27.51 -4.78
C GLY A 269 1.73 -26.15 -4.72
N ARG A 270 2.43 -25.72 -5.76
CA ARG A 270 3.07 -24.41 -5.84
C ARG A 270 2.10 -23.31 -6.30
N GLN A 271 2.38 -22.10 -5.86
CA GLN A 271 1.70 -20.88 -6.27
C GLN A 271 2.53 -20.12 -7.31
N ASP A 272 1.88 -19.55 -8.29
CA ASP A 272 2.53 -18.72 -9.30
C ASP A 272 2.76 -17.31 -8.77
N VAL A 273 3.97 -16.79 -9.01
CA VAL A 273 4.34 -15.41 -8.73
C VAL A 273 4.18 -14.59 -9.99
N ARG A 274 3.42 -13.50 -9.90
CA ARG A 274 3.23 -12.55 -10.99
C ARG A 274 3.66 -11.16 -10.54
N ILE A 275 4.53 -10.53 -11.33
CA ILE A 275 4.95 -9.15 -11.15
C ILE A 275 4.20 -8.29 -12.16
N PHE A 276 3.73 -7.13 -11.76
CA PHE A 276 3.03 -6.21 -12.63
C PHE A 276 3.46 -4.76 -12.37
N GLY A 277 3.39 -3.95 -13.43
CA GLY A 277 3.76 -2.53 -13.41
C GLY A 277 5.26 -2.22 -13.38
N ILE A 278 6.11 -3.21 -13.10
CA ILE A 278 7.57 -3.09 -13.06
C ILE A 278 8.25 -4.27 -13.72
N PRO A 279 9.52 -4.17 -14.15
CA PRO A 279 10.26 -5.30 -14.69
C PRO A 279 10.44 -6.41 -13.64
N PRO A 280 10.17 -7.68 -13.99
CA PRO A 280 10.19 -8.79 -13.04
C PRO A 280 11.60 -9.17 -12.57
N ASN A 281 12.63 -8.82 -13.31
CA ASN A 281 14.02 -9.14 -13.03
C ASN A 281 14.77 -8.02 -12.28
N THR A 282 14.10 -7.40 -11.32
CA THR A 282 14.64 -6.28 -10.53
C THR A 282 14.68 -6.62 -9.04
N ARG A 283 15.57 -5.91 -8.32
CA ARG A 283 15.60 -5.94 -6.85
C ARG A 283 14.25 -5.57 -6.25
N THR A 284 13.60 -4.53 -6.78
CA THR A 284 12.27 -4.10 -6.36
C THR A 284 11.28 -5.27 -6.40
N ALA A 285 11.21 -6.00 -7.51
CA ALA A 285 10.35 -7.18 -7.66
C ALA A 285 10.66 -8.26 -6.62
N ARG A 286 11.96 -8.54 -6.36
CA ARG A 286 12.38 -9.51 -5.34
C ARG A 286 11.91 -9.10 -3.94
N VAL A 287 12.09 -7.83 -3.57
CA VAL A 287 11.64 -7.34 -2.25
C VAL A 287 10.13 -7.48 -2.08
N LEU A 288 9.33 -7.14 -3.10
CA LEU A 288 7.88 -7.30 -3.04
C LEU A 288 7.48 -8.77 -2.76
N VAL A 289 8.08 -9.70 -3.50
CA VAL A 289 7.76 -11.14 -3.38
C VAL A 289 8.22 -11.71 -2.05
N GLU A 290 9.45 -11.38 -1.61
CA GLU A 290 9.99 -11.86 -0.34
C GLU A 290 9.19 -11.34 0.86
N ALA A 291 8.81 -10.06 0.86
CA ALA A 291 8.01 -9.46 1.93
C ALA A 291 6.63 -10.14 2.03
N ASP A 292 5.94 -10.32 0.91
CA ASP A 292 4.64 -10.97 0.88
C ASP A 292 4.73 -12.44 1.34
N TYR A 293 5.70 -13.20 0.84
CA TYR A 293 5.86 -14.59 1.24
C TYR A 293 6.15 -14.74 2.73
N ARG A 294 7.03 -13.90 3.29
CA ARG A 294 7.37 -13.91 4.72
C ARG A 294 6.18 -13.51 5.61
N MET A 295 5.36 -12.55 5.18
CA MET A 295 4.11 -12.22 5.88
C MET A 295 3.20 -13.44 6.00
N LYS A 296 3.08 -14.24 4.94
CA LYS A 296 2.29 -15.49 4.98
C LYS A 296 2.87 -16.52 5.94
N LEU A 297 4.19 -16.66 6.01
CA LEU A 297 4.83 -17.54 6.97
C LEU A 297 4.48 -17.14 8.41
N ILE A 298 4.53 -15.86 8.73
CA ILE A 298 4.12 -15.32 10.05
C ILE A 298 2.62 -15.57 10.28
N GLY A 299 1.78 -15.22 9.31
CA GLY A 299 0.32 -15.41 9.43
C GLY A 299 -0.09 -16.85 9.63
N MET A 300 0.66 -17.78 9.08
CA MET A 300 0.43 -19.22 9.23
C MET A 300 1.18 -19.83 10.41
N GLY A 301 1.86 -19.04 11.26
CA GLY A 301 2.59 -19.54 12.43
C GLY A 301 3.81 -20.40 12.07
N LEU A 302 4.40 -20.21 10.89
CA LEU A 302 5.59 -20.90 10.41
C LEU A 302 6.87 -20.07 10.60
N GLU A 303 6.74 -18.79 10.89
CA GLU A 303 7.80 -17.89 11.26
C GLU A 303 7.38 -17.10 12.51
N GLU A 304 8.30 -16.87 13.42
CA GLU A 304 8.01 -16.27 14.71
C GLU A 304 7.61 -14.78 14.56
N PRO A 305 6.42 -14.36 15.05
CA PRO A 305 6.00 -12.97 15.00
C PRO A 305 6.78 -12.09 16.00
N VAL A 306 6.38 -10.83 16.12
CA VAL A 306 6.77 -9.93 17.21
C VAL A 306 5.66 -9.88 18.26
N PRO A 307 5.92 -9.41 19.50
CA PRO A 307 4.88 -9.20 20.49
C PRO A 307 3.73 -8.33 19.95
N GLY A 308 2.50 -8.78 20.18
CA GLY A 308 1.29 -8.10 19.70
C GLY A 308 0.83 -8.53 18.30
N VAL A 309 1.56 -9.43 17.62
CA VAL A 309 1.11 -10.08 16.39
C VAL A 309 0.85 -11.55 16.68
N GLU A 310 -0.38 -11.98 16.49
CA GLU A 310 -0.78 -13.39 16.58
C GLU A 310 -0.96 -13.97 15.19
N SER A 311 -0.52 -15.23 14.98
CA SER A 311 -0.82 -15.90 13.73
C SER A 311 -2.32 -16.12 13.55
N TYR A 312 -2.78 -16.29 12.31
CA TYR A 312 -4.16 -16.63 12.04
C TYR A 312 -4.62 -17.90 12.81
N LEU A 313 -3.77 -18.91 12.87
CA LEU A 313 -4.10 -20.16 13.57
C LEU A 313 -4.18 -19.97 15.09
N ASP A 314 -3.31 -19.13 15.66
CA ASP A 314 -3.32 -18.87 17.11
C ASP A 314 -4.49 -17.99 17.53
N SER A 315 -4.99 -17.14 16.63
CA SER A 315 -6.15 -16.27 16.86
C SER A 315 -7.50 -17.01 16.85
N ILE A 316 -7.55 -18.30 16.48
CA ILE A 316 -8.80 -19.06 16.46
C ILE A 316 -9.20 -19.42 17.89
N ASP A 317 -10.33 -18.89 18.37
CA ASP A 317 -10.93 -19.28 19.65
C ASP A 317 -11.85 -20.48 19.45
N PRO A 318 -11.59 -21.63 20.14
CA PRO A 318 -12.47 -22.78 20.09
C PRO A 318 -13.91 -22.49 20.54
N ALA A 319 -14.11 -21.49 21.41
CA ALA A 319 -15.42 -21.11 21.93
C ALA A 319 -16.28 -20.37 20.86
N GLU A 320 -15.63 -19.63 19.94
CA GLU A 320 -16.30 -18.93 18.84
C GLU A 320 -16.62 -19.87 17.65
N GLY A 321 -16.12 -21.10 17.70
CA GLY A 321 -16.28 -22.08 16.64
C GLY A 321 -15.05 -22.17 15.72
N ILE A 322 -15.07 -23.20 14.87
CA ILE A 322 -13.98 -23.43 13.91
C ILE A 322 -14.38 -22.83 12.56
N PRO A 323 -13.60 -21.91 11.98
CA PRO A 323 -13.92 -21.33 10.70
C PRO A 323 -14.05 -22.41 9.62
N ASN A 324 -14.98 -22.24 8.69
CA ASN A 324 -15.05 -23.06 7.49
C ASN A 324 -13.76 -22.87 6.69
N MET A 325 -13.33 -23.94 6.00
CA MET A 325 -12.17 -23.88 5.13
C MET A 325 -12.42 -22.84 4.02
N SER A 326 -11.70 -21.74 4.07
CA SER A 326 -11.74 -20.66 3.08
C SER A 326 -10.34 -20.38 2.57
N LEU A 327 -10.24 -19.78 1.41
CA LEU A 327 -8.98 -19.26 0.90
C LEU A 327 -8.78 -17.87 1.51
N LEU A 328 -7.71 -17.69 2.25
CA LEU A 328 -7.34 -16.42 2.83
C LEU A 328 -6.48 -15.63 1.83
N ARG A 329 -6.65 -14.33 1.78
CA ARG A 329 -5.82 -13.43 1.04
C ARG A 329 -5.36 -12.30 1.93
N TRP A 330 -4.03 -12.10 2.02
CA TRP A 330 -3.40 -10.96 2.66
C TRP A 330 -2.49 -10.28 1.64
N TRP A 331 -2.48 -8.95 1.64
CA TRP A 331 -1.58 -8.21 0.75
C TRP A 331 -1.16 -6.89 1.38
N PHE A 332 0.04 -6.44 1.03
CA PHE A 332 0.53 -5.13 1.43
C PHE A 332 -0.01 -4.03 0.52
N THR A 333 -0.28 -2.87 1.12
CA THR A 333 -0.57 -1.62 0.40
C THR A 333 -0.01 -0.42 1.18
N LEU A 334 -0.12 0.77 0.57
CA LEU A 334 0.35 2.02 1.15
C LEU A 334 -0.46 2.37 2.42
N ASN A 335 0.23 2.95 3.40
CA ASN A 335 -0.40 3.47 4.62
C ASN A 335 0.33 4.74 5.08
N TYR A 336 -0.09 5.87 4.53
CA TYR A 336 0.40 7.18 4.95
C TYR A 336 -0.76 7.98 5.53
N ASP A 337 -0.61 8.46 6.75
CA ASP A 337 -1.66 9.20 7.45
C ASP A 337 -1.94 10.54 6.77
N VAL A 338 -0.87 11.24 6.38
CA VAL A 338 -0.96 12.56 5.73
C VAL A 338 0.25 12.81 4.84
N ILE A 339 0.02 13.37 3.66
CA ILE A 339 1.03 14.10 2.90
C ILE A 339 0.78 15.59 3.16
N ARG A 340 1.66 16.22 3.93
CA ARG A 340 1.59 17.68 4.11
C ARG A 340 2.35 18.36 3.00
N ALA A 341 1.81 19.46 2.49
CA ALA A 341 2.47 20.26 1.48
C ALA A 341 2.43 21.75 1.84
N THR A 342 3.44 22.49 1.39
CA THR A 342 3.38 23.96 1.41
C THR A 342 2.36 24.46 0.39
N PRO A 343 1.77 25.67 0.58
CA PRO A 343 0.79 26.23 -0.36
C PRO A 343 1.31 26.35 -1.80
N ASP A 344 2.60 26.64 -1.97
CA ASP A 344 3.31 26.71 -3.26
C ASP A 344 3.68 25.33 -3.82
N ARG A 345 3.37 24.26 -3.09
CA ARG A 345 3.66 22.85 -3.43
C ARG A 345 5.14 22.61 -3.74
N ASN A 346 6.03 23.29 -3.02
CA ASN A 346 7.47 23.15 -3.13
C ASN A 346 8.11 22.35 -2.00
N ALA A 347 7.33 21.93 -1.00
CA ALA A 347 7.77 20.99 0.04
C ALA A 347 6.63 20.06 0.42
N PHE A 348 6.97 18.78 0.55
CA PHE A 348 6.05 17.72 0.95
C PHE A 348 6.67 16.94 2.12
N ALA A 349 5.86 16.65 3.14
CA ALA A 349 6.22 15.74 4.23
C ALA A 349 5.40 14.46 4.11
N LEU A 350 6.08 13.33 4.19
CA LEU A 350 5.49 12.00 4.18
C LEU A 350 5.36 11.53 5.62
N GLU A 351 4.14 11.38 6.10
CA GLU A 351 3.85 10.97 7.47
C GLU A 351 3.01 9.69 7.50
N GLY A 352 3.27 8.84 8.47
CA GLY A 352 2.61 7.56 8.65
C GLY A 352 3.56 6.36 8.62
N PRO A 353 3.04 5.16 8.91
CA PRO A 353 3.83 3.93 8.93
C PRO A 353 4.34 3.51 7.54
N GLY A 354 3.71 3.97 6.47
CA GLY A 354 4.07 3.72 5.07
C GLY A 354 3.48 2.44 4.49
N VAL A 355 3.19 1.44 5.31
CA VAL A 355 2.74 0.11 4.89
C VAL A 355 1.62 -0.39 5.79
N GLN A 356 0.61 -1.02 5.20
CA GLN A 356 -0.42 -1.78 5.90
C GLN A 356 -0.66 -3.12 5.22
N VAL A 357 -1.24 -4.04 5.96
CA VAL A 357 -1.74 -5.32 5.47
C VAL A 357 -3.26 -5.25 5.36
N MET A 358 -3.76 -5.61 4.19
CA MET A 358 -5.17 -5.80 3.92
C MET A 358 -5.50 -7.28 3.89
N SER A 359 -6.76 -7.64 4.16
CA SER A 359 -7.22 -9.01 4.19
C SER A 359 -8.54 -9.21 3.47
N GLU A 360 -8.77 -10.42 2.98
CA GLU A 360 -10.02 -10.83 2.33
C GLU A 360 -10.20 -12.34 2.42
N ASN A 361 -11.43 -12.78 2.67
CA ASN A 361 -11.82 -14.18 2.50
C ASN A 361 -12.32 -14.40 1.07
N GLN A 362 -11.86 -15.46 0.41
CA GLN A 362 -12.23 -15.78 -0.96
C GLN A 362 -13.03 -17.07 -1.01
N LEU A 363 -14.09 -17.09 -1.83
CA LEU A 363 -14.87 -18.28 -2.12
C LEU A 363 -14.22 -19.07 -3.24
N LEU A 364 -14.16 -20.39 -3.04
CA LEU A 364 -13.69 -21.32 -4.06
C LEU A 364 -14.88 -22.00 -4.74
N THR A 365 -15.10 -21.70 -6.03
CA THR A 365 -16.17 -22.36 -6.81
C THR A 365 -15.86 -23.83 -7.07
N GLN A 366 -16.88 -24.55 -7.53
CA GLN A 366 -16.70 -25.98 -7.90
C GLN A 366 -15.67 -26.17 -9.01
N GLN A 367 -15.49 -25.18 -9.88
CA GLN A 367 -14.53 -25.21 -10.99
C GLN A 367 -13.16 -24.66 -10.60
N GLY A 368 -12.83 -24.50 -9.31
CA GLY A 368 -11.55 -23.97 -8.85
C GLY A 368 -11.34 -22.47 -9.09
N LYS A 369 -12.41 -21.71 -9.44
CA LYS A 369 -12.33 -20.27 -9.58
C LYS A 369 -12.44 -19.59 -8.22
N ARG A 370 -11.56 -18.64 -7.93
CA ARG A 370 -11.63 -17.79 -6.75
C ARG A 370 -12.57 -16.63 -7.01
N LEU A 371 -13.47 -16.36 -6.09
CA LEU A 371 -14.33 -15.20 -6.11
C LEU A 371 -14.00 -14.34 -4.90
N PRO A 372 -13.63 -13.07 -5.10
CA PRO A 372 -13.48 -12.11 -4.02
C PRO A 372 -14.82 -11.94 -3.31
N THR A 373 -14.81 -11.90 -2.00
CA THR A 373 -16.03 -11.65 -1.20
C THR A 373 -16.20 -10.19 -0.85
N GLY A 374 -15.11 -9.40 -0.97
CA GLY A 374 -15.05 -8.03 -0.45
C GLY A 374 -15.11 -7.97 1.09
N LYS A 375 -15.05 -9.12 1.77
CA LYS A 375 -15.20 -9.23 3.22
C LYS A 375 -14.04 -10.01 3.81
N SER A 376 -13.65 -9.63 5.02
CA SER A 376 -12.73 -10.35 5.88
C SER A 376 -13.48 -10.87 7.10
N ASP A 377 -13.28 -12.11 7.47
CA ASP A 377 -13.73 -12.57 8.78
C ASP A 377 -12.87 -11.92 9.89
N GLU A 378 -13.39 -11.94 11.11
CA GLU A 378 -12.75 -11.26 12.24
C GLU A 378 -11.34 -11.81 12.52
N ILE A 379 -11.11 -13.11 12.37
CA ILE A 379 -9.81 -13.74 12.60
C ILE A 379 -8.81 -13.31 11.54
N THR A 380 -9.22 -13.30 10.27
CA THR A 380 -8.40 -12.86 9.13
C THR A 380 -8.05 -11.38 9.24
N ALA A 381 -9.01 -10.55 9.62
CA ALA A 381 -8.81 -9.12 9.85
C ALA A 381 -7.92 -8.85 11.07
N ARG A 382 -8.07 -9.62 12.17
CA ARG A 382 -7.27 -9.49 13.40
C ARG A 382 -5.78 -9.65 13.11
N PHE A 383 -5.40 -10.66 12.30
CA PHE A 383 -4.02 -10.83 11.87
C PHE A 383 -3.52 -9.61 11.07
N ALA A 384 -4.26 -9.16 10.05
CA ALA A 384 -3.87 -8.03 9.21
C ALA A 384 -3.72 -6.73 10.01
N ASN A 385 -4.66 -6.46 10.93
CA ASN A 385 -4.64 -5.29 11.80
C ASN A 385 -3.47 -5.33 12.79
N SER A 386 -3.24 -6.48 13.46
CA SER A 386 -2.12 -6.63 14.40
C SER A 386 -0.77 -6.49 13.70
N PHE A 387 -0.63 -7.07 12.50
CA PHE A 387 0.58 -6.91 11.68
C PHE A 387 0.83 -5.44 11.34
N THR A 388 -0.21 -4.73 10.91
CA THR A 388 -0.14 -3.29 10.58
C THR A 388 0.24 -2.45 11.80
N GLN A 389 -0.39 -2.69 12.95
CA GLN A 389 -0.11 -1.96 14.19
C GLN A 389 1.32 -2.18 14.70
N GLN A 390 1.85 -3.39 14.52
CA GLN A 390 3.20 -3.75 14.95
C GLN A 390 4.26 -3.68 13.84
N PHE A 391 3.95 -2.99 12.74
CA PHE A 391 4.81 -2.96 11.56
C PHE A 391 6.24 -2.47 11.86
N GLU A 392 6.41 -1.49 12.74
CA GLU A 392 7.74 -0.98 13.11
C GLU A 392 8.59 -2.04 13.83
N LEU A 393 7.99 -2.83 14.73
CA LEU A 393 8.69 -3.94 15.39
C LEU A 393 9.01 -5.06 14.41
N LEU A 394 8.08 -5.35 13.48
CA LEU A 394 8.31 -6.31 12.40
C LEU A 394 9.43 -5.86 11.47
N ALA A 395 9.47 -4.58 11.10
CA ALA A 395 10.51 -4.02 10.24
C ALA A 395 11.90 -4.01 10.93
N ALA A 396 11.93 -3.87 12.26
CA ALA A 396 13.16 -3.99 13.03
C ALA A 396 13.67 -5.45 13.13
N LYS A 397 12.75 -6.42 13.32
CA LYS A 397 13.09 -7.85 13.38
C LYS A 397 13.41 -8.43 12.00
N TYR A 398 12.65 -8.03 10.98
CA TYR A 398 12.74 -8.52 9.61
C TYR A 398 13.01 -7.36 8.65
N PRO A 399 14.28 -7.11 8.29
CA PRO A 399 14.67 -5.96 7.46
C PRO A 399 13.93 -5.86 6.11
N ILE A 400 13.40 -6.98 5.59
CA ILE A 400 12.63 -7.00 4.34
C ILE A 400 11.41 -6.07 4.38
N TYR A 401 10.75 -5.90 5.54
CA TYR A 401 9.61 -5.00 5.67
C TYR A 401 10.03 -3.53 5.65
N ALA A 402 11.20 -3.21 6.19
CA ALA A 402 11.76 -1.88 6.03
C ALA A 402 12.21 -1.59 4.58
N GLU A 403 12.72 -2.60 3.84
CA GLU A 403 12.98 -2.47 2.40
C GLU A 403 11.68 -2.26 1.60
N LEU A 404 10.62 -2.99 1.92
CA LEU A 404 9.29 -2.79 1.32
C LEU A 404 8.80 -1.36 1.53
N ARG A 405 8.90 -0.84 2.77
CA ARG A 405 8.54 0.54 3.09
C ARG A 405 9.36 1.55 2.30
N ASN A 406 10.67 1.31 2.16
CA ASN A 406 11.53 2.17 1.36
C ASN A 406 11.10 2.23 -0.11
N ILE A 407 10.65 1.11 -0.68
CA ILE A 407 10.07 1.07 -2.03
C ILE A 407 8.77 1.87 -2.08
N PHE A 408 7.93 1.79 -1.06
CA PHE A 408 6.68 2.55 -0.97
C PHE A 408 6.94 4.06 -0.82
N ASP A 409 7.91 4.46 0.02
CA ASP A 409 8.36 5.86 0.12
C ASP A 409 8.83 6.38 -1.26
N LEU A 410 9.64 5.60 -1.98
CA LEU A 410 10.13 5.96 -3.31
C LEU A 410 9.00 5.99 -4.36
N ALA A 411 8.05 5.07 -4.30
CA ALA A 411 6.89 5.05 -5.20
C ALA A 411 5.99 6.27 -4.98
N LEU A 412 5.81 6.69 -3.73
CA LEU A 412 5.09 7.91 -3.39
C LEU A 412 5.82 9.17 -3.89
N VAL A 413 7.15 9.23 -3.73
CA VAL A 413 7.97 10.32 -4.29
C VAL A 413 7.84 10.38 -5.81
N ALA A 414 7.93 9.23 -6.50
CA ALA A 414 7.77 9.15 -7.95
C ALA A 414 6.38 9.61 -8.41
N ALA A 415 5.34 9.23 -7.67
CA ALA A 415 3.98 9.68 -7.93
C ALA A 415 3.82 11.21 -7.75
N LEU A 416 4.40 11.78 -6.69
CA LEU A 416 4.41 13.24 -6.48
C LEU A 416 5.17 13.96 -7.59
N ILE A 417 6.31 13.42 -8.04
CA ILE A 417 7.08 14.00 -9.17
C ILE A 417 6.19 14.08 -10.42
N GLU A 418 5.46 13.03 -10.75
CA GLU A 418 4.58 12.99 -11.92
C GLU A 418 3.34 13.88 -11.74
N GLN A 419 2.64 13.77 -10.63
CA GLN A 419 1.35 14.43 -10.41
C GLN A 419 1.47 15.94 -10.20
N GLU A 420 2.57 16.39 -9.59
CA GLU A 420 2.87 17.81 -9.38
C GLU A 420 3.65 18.41 -10.54
N ASP A 421 3.86 17.64 -11.61
CA ASP A 421 4.64 18.05 -12.80
C ASP A 421 6.03 18.62 -12.43
N LEU A 422 6.70 17.96 -11.46
CA LEU A 422 7.95 18.48 -10.91
C LEU A 422 9.07 18.49 -11.94
N LEU A 423 9.03 17.61 -12.93
CA LEU A 423 10.00 17.59 -14.03
C LEU A 423 9.93 18.89 -14.83
N SER A 424 8.74 19.28 -15.28
CA SER A 424 8.56 20.55 -16.02
C SER A 424 8.81 21.76 -15.13
N ARG A 425 8.32 21.75 -13.89
CA ARG A 425 8.45 22.87 -12.94
C ARG A 425 9.91 23.20 -12.60
N THR A 426 10.77 22.18 -12.57
CA THR A 426 12.20 22.34 -12.27
C THR A 426 13.07 22.34 -13.53
N GLY A 427 12.53 22.00 -14.70
CA GLY A 427 13.33 21.77 -15.91
C GLY A 427 14.25 20.55 -15.82
N TRP A 428 14.01 19.66 -14.85
CA TRP A 428 14.75 18.41 -14.74
C TRP A 428 14.16 17.37 -15.67
N SER A 429 14.94 16.94 -16.68
CA SER A 429 14.45 15.96 -17.67
C SER A 429 14.39 14.52 -17.15
N ALA A 430 15.19 14.19 -16.14
CA ALA A 430 15.41 12.83 -15.62
C ALA A 430 15.77 11.80 -16.72
N SER A 431 16.19 12.25 -17.89
CA SER A 431 16.33 11.41 -19.10
C SER A 431 17.35 10.29 -18.97
N HIS A 432 18.43 10.52 -18.20
CA HIS A 432 19.45 9.49 -18.00
C HIS A 432 18.90 8.33 -17.16
N LEU A 433 18.11 8.60 -16.13
CA LEU A 433 17.50 7.59 -15.27
C LEU A 433 16.28 6.94 -15.92
N LEU A 434 15.48 7.70 -16.68
CA LEU A 434 14.25 7.21 -17.30
C LEU A 434 14.49 6.30 -18.50
N GLU A 435 15.55 6.54 -19.29
CA GLU A 435 15.84 5.78 -20.50
C GLU A 435 16.63 4.51 -20.17
N PRO A 436 16.08 3.28 -20.43
CA PRO A 436 16.77 2.03 -20.12
C PRO A 436 18.13 1.86 -20.81
N GLN A 437 18.32 2.51 -21.96
CA GLN A 437 19.59 2.45 -22.71
C GLN A 437 20.70 3.28 -22.03
N ARG A 438 20.33 4.29 -21.25
CA ARG A 438 21.29 5.18 -20.56
C ARG A 438 21.64 4.70 -19.16
N TYR A 439 20.63 4.24 -18.41
CA TYR A 439 20.83 3.65 -17.09
C TYR A 439 20.31 2.22 -17.05
N GLN A 440 21.21 1.26 -16.91
CA GLN A 440 20.88 -0.16 -16.83
C GLN A 440 20.73 -0.57 -15.37
N LEU A 441 19.56 -1.14 -15.05
CA LEU A 441 19.28 -1.70 -13.74
C LEU A 441 20.10 -2.98 -13.53
N ALA A 442 20.56 -3.18 -12.30
CA ALA A 442 21.13 -4.46 -11.91
C ALA A 442 20.07 -5.56 -12.02
N VAL A 443 20.45 -6.68 -12.62
CA VAL A 443 19.56 -7.84 -12.79
C VAL A 443 19.47 -8.59 -11.48
N ASP A 444 18.23 -8.90 -11.07
CA ASP A 444 17.91 -9.78 -9.94
C ASP A 444 16.99 -10.91 -10.43
N HIS A 445 16.85 -11.97 -9.65
CA HIS A 445 16.10 -13.17 -10.02
C HIS A 445 15.07 -13.53 -8.95
N PRO A 446 13.94 -12.79 -8.86
CA PRO A 446 12.85 -13.18 -7.97
C PRO A 446 12.31 -14.55 -8.39
N PRO A 447 11.78 -15.35 -7.44
CA PRO A 447 11.16 -16.61 -7.77
C PRO A 447 9.92 -16.39 -8.65
N THR A 448 9.70 -17.25 -9.63
CA THR A 448 8.50 -17.26 -10.48
C THR A 448 7.37 -18.10 -9.90
N GLU A 449 7.71 -18.94 -8.93
CA GLU A 449 6.77 -19.75 -8.15
C GLU A 449 7.29 -19.95 -6.72
N VAL A 450 6.39 -20.17 -5.80
CA VAL A 450 6.70 -20.44 -4.39
C VAL A 450 5.91 -21.63 -3.87
N GLU A 451 6.42 -22.27 -2.84
CA GLU A 451 5.69 -23.32 -2.10
C GLU A 451 4.45 -22.72 -1.44
N SER A 452 3.33 -23.44 -1.50
CA SER A 452 2.14 -23.04 -0.74
C SER A 452 2.39 -23.21 0.74
N VAL A 453 2.01 -22.21 1.49
CA VAL A 453 2.09 -22.21 2.94
C VAL A 453 0.84 -22.89 3.50
N ILE A 454 1.03 -24.00 4.20
CA ILE A 454 -0.03 -24.70 4.91
C ILE A 454 0.48 -25.01 6.31
N ASN A 455 -0.31 -24.66 7.31
CA ASN A 455 -0.11 -25.08 8.68
C ASN A 455 -1.44 -25.53 9.27
N HIS A 456 -1.42 -26.17 10.43
CA HIS A 456 -2.62 -26.62 11.09
C HIS A 456 -2.52 -26.45 12.60
N ARG A 457 -3.67 -26.26 13.22
CA ARG A 457 -3.84 -26.28 14.67
C ARG A 457 -4.91 -27.30 15.04
N ILE A 458 -4.68 -28.03 16.11
CA ILE A 458 -5.65 -28.99 16.64
C ILE A 458 -6.50 -28.27 17.67
N ILE A 459 -7.79 -28.17 17.42
CA ILE A 459 -8.74 -27.47 18.27
C ILE A 459 -9.84 -28.48 18.65
N GLY A 460 -10.01 -28.75 19.94
CA GLY A 460 -11.05 -29.66 20.44
C GLY A 460 -11.12 -31.02 19.73
N GLY A 461 -9.97 -31.56 19.31
CA GLY A 461 -9.88 -32.80 18.53
C GLY A 461 -10.14 -32.62 17.02
N ARG A 462 -10.40 -31.39 16.53
CA ARG A 462 -10.58 -31.08 15.12
C ARG A 462 -9.35 -30.35 14.57
N GLN A 463 -9.17 -30.41 13.26
CA GLN A 463 -8.07 -29.76 12.58
C GLN A 463 -8.57 -28.55 11.81
N VAL A 464 -7.83 -27.43 11.89
CA VAL A 464 -8.02 -26.26 11.05
C VAL A 464 -6.87 -26.16 10.06
N VAL A 465 -7.18 -26.02 8.80
CA VAL A 465 -6.21 -25.87 7.72
C VAL A 465 -6.59 -24.66 6.90
N ALA A 466 -5.63 -23.81 6.60
CA ALA A 466 -5.81 -22.64 5.76
C ALA A 466 -4.82 -22.65 4.59
N GLY A 467 -5.31 -22.30 3.42
CA GLY A 467 -4.48 -21.95 2.27
C GLY A 467 -4.44 -20.43 2.14
N VAL A 468 -3.26 -19.88 1.88
CA VAL A 468 -3.05 -18.43 1.82
C VAL A 468 -2.60 -18.01 0.43
N SER A 469 -3.24 -16.97 -0.11
CA SER A 469 -2.79 -16.21 -1.27
C SER A 469 -2.50 -14.77 -0.88
N GLY A 470 -1.91 -13.97 -1.76
CA GLY A 470 -1.66 -12.57 -1.43
C GLY A 470 -0.85 -11.84 -2.51
N GLY A 471 -0.16 -10.80 -2.09
CA GLY A 471 0.64 -9.97 -2.97
C GLY A 471 1.00 -8.62 -2.36
N VAL A 472 1.45 -7.73 -3.22
CA VAL A 472 1.68 -6.31 -2.93
C VAL A 472 0.98 -5.51 -4.01
N SER A 473 0.22 -4.49 -3.63
CA SER A 473 -0.48 -3.60 -4.57
C SER A 473 -0.21 -2.16 -4.20
N VAL A 474 0.56 -1.47 -5.03
CA VAL A 474 0.84 -0.04 -4.89
C VAL A 474 0.06 0.70 -5.97
N ASP A 475 -0.98 1.42 -5.55
CA ASP A 475 -1.77 2.30 -6.41
C ASP A 475 -1.47 3.75 -6.04
N THR A 476 -0.62 4.39 -6.80
CA THR A 476 -0.26 5.79 -6.60
C THR A 476 -1.23 6.75 -7.27
N SER A 477 -2.10 6.27 -8.15
CA SER A 477 -3.03 7.12 -8.93
C SER A 477 -4.10 7.79 -8.08
N ALA A 478 -4.38 7.23 -6.90
CA ALA A 478 -5.38 7.73 -5.96
C ALA A 478 -4.78 8.66 -4.87
N LEU A 479 -3.45 8.69 -4.72
CA LEU A 479 -2.77 9.41 -3.64
C LEU A 479 -2.86 10.93 -3.77
N VAL A 480 -3.14 11.46 -4.96
CA VAL A 480 -3.12 12.91 -5.21
C VAL A 480 -4.25 13.27 -6.17
N ARG A 481 -5.50 13.03 -5.81
CA ARG A 481 -6.61 13.67 -6.52
C ARG A 481 -6.81 15.09 -5.99
N ARG A 482 -6.78 16.05 -6.91
CA ARG A 482 -7.04 17.47 -6.67
C ARG A 482 -8.47 17.69 -6.19
#